data_76c30e2c8a26424db8b2b4a0d5229bcf
#
_entry.id   76c30e2c8a26424db8b2b4a0d5229bcf
#
_cell.length_a   1.000
_cell.length_b   1.000
_cell.length_c   1.000
_cell.angle_alpha   90.00
_cell.angle_beta   90.00
_cell.angle_gamma   90.00
#
_symmetry.space_group_name_H-M   'P 1'
#
loop_
_entity.id
_entity.type
_entity.pdbx_description
1 polymer ?
#
loop_
_entity_poly.entity_id
_entity_poly.type
_entity_poly.pdbx_seq_one_letter_code
_entity_poly.pdbx_strand_id
1 'polypeptide(L)'
;MKHESIIVVYDSCQALAEEIADLLGAESISVQSMNNRYVENGQSFVLAVEYQTDGHLTPHWQYAFQTFCRTDLSGKKFALFVALGNIPDHDTGMELCDELRKGGAHIVGDLPNAVYPSWKLDNWVCSISPNL
;
A
#
# COMPACT_ATOMS: atom_id res chain seq x y z
N MET A 1 -13.05 -17.17 5.42
CA MET A 1 -11.99 -16.98 6.41
C MET A 1 -11.16 -15.77 6.03
N LYS A 2 -10.90 -14.90 6.98
CA LYS A 2 -10.08 -13.72 6.72
C LYS A 2 -8.60 -14.10 6.58
N HIS A 3 -7.92 -13.45 5.65
CA HIS A 3 -6.46 -13.54 5.53
C HIS A 3 -5.85 -12.60 6.58
N GLU A 4 -5.66 -13.09 7.79
CA GLU A 4 -5.17 -12.30 8.92
C GLU A 4 -3.82 -11.64 8.66
N SER A 5 -3.07 -12.20 7.72
CA SER A 5 -1.74 -11.69 7.36
C SER A 5 -1.78 -10.60 6.29
N ILE A 6 -2.94 -10.28 5.72
CA ILE A 6 -3.09 -9.20 4.73
C ILE A 6 -3.64 -7.96 5.43
N ILE A 7 -2.94 -6.84 5.26
CA ILE A 7 -3.31 -5.57 5.89
C ILE A 7 -3.43 -4.49 4.81
N VAL A 8 -4.58 -3.82 4.77
CA VAL A 8 -4.80 -2.68 3.89
C VAL A 8 -4.59 -1.40 4.69
N VAL A 9 -3.66 -0.55 4.26
CA VAL A 9 -3.27 0.67 4.97
C VAL A 9 -3.75 1.89 4.23
N TYR A 10 -4.41 2.81 4.94
CA TYR A 10 -4.96 4.04 4.35
C TYR A 10 -4.60 5.26 5.20
N ASP A 11 -4.72 6.45 4.62
CA ASP A 11 -4.59 7.72 5.35
C ASP A 11 -5.97 8.37 5.51
N SER A 12 -6.49 9.00 4.45
CA SER A 12 -7.81 9.65 4.50
C SER A 12 -8.90 8.86 3.79
N CYS A 13 -8.54 7.90 2.93
CA CYS A 13 -9.50 7.15 2.11
C CYS A 13 -9.98 5.87 2.79
N GLN A 14 -10.54 6.00 3.99
CA GLN A 14 -10.97 4.85 4.81
C GLN A 14 -12.00 3.98 4.11
N ALA A 15 -13.04 4.57 3.51
CA ALA A 15 -14.11 3.82 2.88
C ALA A 15 -13.57 2.94 1.74
N LEU A 16 -12.65 3.48 0.94
CA LEU A 16 -12.02 2.75 -0.15
C LEU A 16 -11.19 1.59 0.37
N ALA A 17 -10.42 1.82 1.42
CA ALA A 17 -9.59 0.78 2.04
C ALA A 17 -10.44 -0.35 2.63
N GLU A 18 -11.56 -0.01 3.26
CA GLU A 18 -12.48 -1.01 3.80
C GLU A 18 -13.11 -1.86 2.69
N GLU A 19 -13.43 -1.25 1.56
CA GLU A 19 -13.95 -1.96 0.41
C GLU A 19 -12.92 -2.98 -0.13
N ILE A 20 -11.68 -2.55 -0.25
CA ILE A 20 -10.58 -3.45 -0.68
C ILE A 20 -10.38 -4.57 0.33
N ALA A 21 -10.37 -4.23 1.62
CA ALA A 21 -10.20 -5.23 2.68
C ALA A 21 -11.31 -6.27 2.65
N ASP A 22 -12.56 -5.85 2.40
CA ASP A 22 -13.68 -6.79 2.27
C ASP A 22 -13.49 -7.73 1.09
N LEU A 23 -13.03 -7.20 -0.05
CA LEU A 23 -12.77 -8.03 -1.24
C LEU A 23 -11.66 -9.05 -1.01
N LEU A 24 -10.66 -8.70 -0.20
CA LEU A 24 -9.53 -9.57 0.09
C LEU A 24 -9.73 -10.45 1.32
N GLY A 25 -10.77 -10.22 2.10
CA GLY A 25 -10.91 -10.87 3.40
C GLY A 25 -9.83 -10.42 4.38
N ALA A 26 -9.41 -9.16 4.29
CA ALA A 26 -8.28 -8.60 5.02
C ALA A 26 -8.72 -7.60 6.08
N GLU A 27 -7.76 -7.17 6.90
CA GLU A 27 -7.95 -6.09 7.87
C GLU A 27 -7.54 -4.77 7.25
N SER A 28 -8.22 -3.67 7.63
CA SER A 28 -7.80 -2.32 7.23
C SER A 28 -7.39 -1.53 8.46
N ILE A 29 -6.31 -0.76 8.35
CA ILE A 29 -5.83 0.11 9.42
C ILE A 29 -5.44 1.48 8.86
N SER A 30 -5.55 2.51 9.72
CA SER A 30 -5.03 3.83 9.39
C SER A 30 -3.50 3.81 9.40
N VAL A 31 -2.90 4.54 8.48
CA VAL A 31 -1.43 4.68 8.42
C VAL A 31 -0.90 5.28 9.74
N GLN A 32 -1.70 6.08 10.42
CA GLN A 32 -1.33 6.65 11.72
C GLN A 32 -1.23 5.59 12.83
N SER A 33 -1.97 4.49 12.68
CA SER A 33 -1.94 3.38 13.64
C SER A 33 -0.85 2.37 13.32
N MET A 34 -0.21 2.50 12.18
CA MET A 34 0.84 1.58 11.77
C MET A 34 2.10 1.80 12.61
N ASN A 35 2.66 0.70 13.10
CA ASN A 35 3.91 0.71 13.87
C ASN A 35 4.75 -0.51 13.47
N ASN A 36 5.94 -0.62 14.06
CA ASN A 36 6.86 -1.73 13.76
C ASN A 36 6.22 -3.09 13.95
N ARG A 37 5.35 -3.23 14.95
CA ARG A 37 4.69 -4.49 15.26
C ARG A 37 3.80 -4.95 14.10
N TYR A 38 3.04 -4.04 13.50
CA TYR A 38 2.21 -4.35 12.34
C TYR A 38 3.08 -4.78 11.16
N VAL A 39 4.17 -4.07 10.93
CA VAL A 39 5.09 -4.40 9.84
C VAL A 39 5.74 -5.75 10.06
N GLU A 40 6.17 -6.05 11.28
CA GLU A 40 6.82 -7.32 11.61
C GLU A 40 5.88 -8.51 11.50
N ASN A 41 4.63 -8.35 11.95
CA ASN A 41 3.66 -9.45 12.00
C ASN A 41 2.89 -9.66 10.71
N GLY A 42 2.73 -8.64 9.89
CA GLY A 42 2.02 -8.75 8.62
C GLY A 42 2.87 -9.47 7.57
N GLN A 43 2.22 -10.18 6.67
CA GLN A 43 2.89 -10.87 5.56
C GLN A 43 2.68 -10.15 4.25
N SER A 44 1.49 -9.58 4.05
CA SER A 44 1.13 -8.89 2.82
C SER A 44 0.46 -7.56 3.16
N PHE A 45 0.82 -6.52 2.41
CA PHE A 45 0.32 -5.17 2.64
C PHE A 45 -0.21 -4.58 1.33
N VAL A 46 -1.37 -3.94 1.42
CA VAL A 46 -1.90 -3.14 0.32
C VAL A 46 -1.89 -1.69 0.79
N LEU A 47 -1.14 -0.84 0.10
CA LEU A 47 -0.92 0.54 0.51
C LEU A 47 -1.71 1.49 -0.38
N ALA A 48 -2.69 2.17 0.22
CA ALA A 48 -3.47 3.21 -0.44
C ALA A 48 -2.74 4.55 -0.24
N VAL A 49 -1.71 4.80 -1.04
CA VAL A 49 -0.85 5.97 -0.87
C VAL A 49 -1.53 7.23 -1.37
N GLU A 50 -1.18 8.37 -0.77
CA GLU A 50 -1.77 9.65 -1.09
C GLU A 50 -0.69 10.70 -1.33
N TYR A 51 -0.85 11.47 -2.40
CA TYR A 51 0.07 12.54 -2.77
C TYR A 51 -0.60 13.89 -2.58
N GLN A 52 0.18 14.87 -2.12
CA GLN A 52 -0.24 16.26 -2.02
C GLN A 52 -0.12 16.93 -3.39
N THR A 53 -0.70 18.13 -3.50
CA THR A 53 -0.67 18.91 -4.74
C THR A 53 0.75 19.33 -5.15
N ASP A 54 1.68 19.38 -4.19
CA ASP A 54 3.09 19.70 -4.47
C ASP A 54 3.89 18.48 -4.97
N GLY A 55 3.26 17.33 -5.11
CA GLY A 55 3.91 16.12 -5.61
C GLY A 55 4.57 15.26 -4.56
N HIS A 56 4.52 15.66 -3.29
CA HIS A 56 5.06 14.86 -2.20
C HIS A 56 3.99 13.99 -1.57
N LEU A 57 4.40 12.86 -0.98
CA LEU A 57 3.50 12.05 -0.16
C LEU A 57 2.95 12.88 0.99
N THR A 58 1.74 12.55 1.46
CA THR A 58 1.21 13.16 2.68
C THR A 58 2.14 12.86 3.86
N PRO A 59 2.17 13.73 4.90
CA PRO A 59 3.10 13.54 6.03
C PRO A 59 3.00 12.18 6.70
N HIS A 60 1.80 11.64 6.87
CA HIS A 60 1.63 10.32 7.48
C HIS A 60 2.28 9.22 6.64
N TRP A 61 2.16 9.30 5.31
CA TRP A 61 2.79 8.35 4.40
C TRP A 61 4.30 8.52 4.37
N GLN A 62 4.82 9.74 4.47
CA GLN A 62 6.26 9.97 4.57
C GLN A 62 6.82 9.26 5.80
N TYR A 63 6.15 9.41 6.93
CA TYR A 63 6.57 8.76 8.17
C TYR A 63 6.50 7.22 8.06
N ALA A 64 5.42 6.70 7.46
CA ALA A 64 5.25 5.26 7.29
C ALA A 64 6.37 4.65 6.45
N PHE A 65 6.76 5.31 5.35
CA PHE A 65 7.84 4.83 4.52
C PHE A 65 9.19 4.86 5.24
N GLN A 66 9.42 5.83 6.11
CA GLN A 66 10.61 5.81 6.97
C GLN A 66 10.61 4.58 7.87
N THR A 67 9.46 4.20 8.41
CA THR A 67 9.34 3.00 9.23
C THR A 67 9.63 1.74 8.41
N PHE A 68 9.07 1.64 7.21
CA PHE A 68 9.34 0.52 6.31
C PHE A 68 10.83 0.40 6.00
N CYS A 69 11.50 1.50 5.72
CA CYS A 69 12.93 1.50 5.38
C CYS A 69 13.83 1.04 6.54
N ARG A 70 13.33 1.09 7.77
CA ARG A 70 14.07 0.67 8.97
C ARG A 70 13.75 -0.74 9.41
N THR A 71 12.83 -1.40 8.73
CA THR A 71 12.34 -2.73 9.10
C THR A 71 12.82 -3.75 8.06
N ASP A 72 13.13 -4.95 8.52
CA ASP A 72 13.42 -6.06 7.61
C ASP A 72 12.12 -6.50 6.93
N LEU A 73 12.05 -6.33 5.62
CA LEU A 73 10.86 -6.65 4.82
C LEU A 73 11.01 -7.97 4.06
N SER A 74 12.04 -8.75 4.38
CA SER A 74 12.31 -10.01 3.68
C SER A 74 11.11 -10.96 3.74
N GLY A 75 10.69 -11.46 2.60
CA GLY A 75 9.56 -12.37 2.49
C GLY A 75 8.19 -11.72 2.55
N LYS A 76 8.13 -10.41 2.73
CA LYS A 76 6.86 -9.68 2.77
C LYS A 76 6.46 -9.22 1.37
N LYS A 77 5.16 -9.11 1.16
CA LYS A 77 4.59 -8.71 -0.12
C LYS A 77 3.88 -7.38 0.00
N PHE A 78 4.06 -6.52 -0.99
CA PHE A 78 3.44 -5.20 -1.02
C PHE A 78 2.78 -4.96 -2.37
N ALA A 79 1.56 -4.45 -2.34
CA ALA A 79 0.88 -3.93 -3.51
C ALA A 79 0.49 -2.49 -3.20
N LEU A 80 0.73 -1.58 -4.14
CA LEU A 80 0.52 -0.15 -3.94
C LEU A 80 -0.42 0.41 -5.01
N PHE A 81 -1.21 1.39 -4.62
CA PHE A 81 -1.95 2.21 -5.59
C PHE A 81 -2.09 3.62 -5.03
N VAL A 82 -2.34 4.57 -5.92
CA VAL A 82 -2.54 5.97 -5.52
C VAL A 82 -4.04 6.18 -5.26
N ALA A 83 -4.39 6.38 -4.00
CA ALA A 83 -5.79 6.55 -3.58
C ALA A 83 -6.26 7.99 -3.73
N LEU A 84 -5.35 8.95 -3.61
CA LEU A 84 -5.66 10.37 -3.70
C LEU A 84 -4.45 11.14 -4.26
N GLY A 85 -4.72 12.12 -5.10
CA GLY A 85 -3.69 12.90 -5.77
C GLY A 85 -3.18 12.21 -7.01
N ASN A 86 -2.17 12.80 -7.62
CA ASN A 86 -1.55 12.28 -8.83
C ASN A 86 -0.06 12.07 -8.60
N ILE A 87 0.48 10.97 -9.12
CA ILE A 87 1.92 10.77 -9.15
C ILE A 87 2.49 11.80 -10.13
N PRO A 88 3.46 12.64 -9.72
CA PRO A 88 4.01 13.67 -10.59
C PRO A 88 4.65 13.11 -11.87
N ASP A 89 5.27 11.94 -11.76
CA ASP A 89 5.83 11.23 -12.90
C ASP A 89 5.96 9.75 -12.57
N HIS A 90 6.30 8.94 -13.56
CA HIS A 90 6.46 7.50 -13.39
C HIS A 90 7.59 7.15 -12.42
N ASP A 91 8.68 7.90 -12.48
CA ASP A 91 9.85 7.62 -11.65
C ASP A 91 9.56 7.80 -10.17
N THR A 92 8.71 8.77 -9.81
CA THR A 92 8.31 8.99 -8.42
C THR A 92 7.58 7.77 -7.84
N GLY A 93 6.68 7.18 -8.63
CA GLY A 93 5.98 5.96 -8.20
C GLY A 93 6.93 4.78 -8.08
N MET A 94 7.90 4.69 -9.00
CA MET A 94 8.93 3.64 -8.95
C MET A 94 9.80 3.74 -7.70
N GLU A 95 10.10 4.95 -7.25
CA GLU A 95 10.93 5.16 -6.06
C GLU A 95 10.34 4.49 -4.82
N LEU A 96 9.03 4.55 -4.64
CA LEU A 96 8.37 3.89 -3.51
C LEU A 96 8.58 2.38 -3.55
N CYS A 97 8.40 1.80 -4.72
CA CYS A 97 8.60 0.36 -4.90
C CYS A 97 10.06 -0.03 -4.67
N ASP A 98 11.00 0.78 -5.16
CA ASP A 98 12.43 0.53 -4.99
C ASP A 98 12.85 0.60 -3.52
N GLU A 99 12.30 1.56 -2.77
CA GLU A 99 12.56 1.66 -1.32
C GLU A 99 12.12 0.39 -0.60
N LEU A 100 10.96 -0.14 -0.93
CA LEU A 100 10.46 -1.37 -0.31
C LEU A 100 11.32 -2.57 -0.73
N ARG A 101 11.73 -2.64 -2.00
CA ARG A 101 12.59 -3.72 -2.49
C ARG A 101 13.96 -3.73 -1.81
N LYS A 102 14.51 -2.57 -1.48
CA LYS A 102 15.77 -2.47 -0.73
C LYS A 102 15.71 -3.15 0.62
N GLY A 103 14.52 -3.14 1.25
CA GLY A 103 14.30 -3.83 2.51
C GLY A 103 14.02 -5.32 2.38
N GLY A 104 13.95 -5.83 1.15
CA GLY A 104 13.70 -7.23 0.86
C GLY A 104 12.27 -7.56 0.44
N ALA A 105 11.42 -6.56 0.28
CA ALA A 105 10.01 -6.76 -0.08
C ALA A 105 9.84 -7.20 -1.52
N HIS A 106 8.79 -7.99 -1.75
CA HIS A 106 8.35 -8.37 -3.09
C HIS A 106 7.15 -7.50 -3.48
N ILE A 107 7.23 -6.83 -4.62
CA ILE A 107 6.12 -5.99 -5.10
C ILE A 107 5.20 -6.81 -5.97
N VAL A 108 3.91 -6.81 -5.61
CA VAL A 108 2.86 -7.58 -6.30
C VAL A 108 2.05 -6.64 -7.20
N GLY A 109 1.84 -7.05 -8.44
CA GLY A 109 1.03 -6.30 -9.39
C GLY A 109 1.79 -5.18 -10.08
N ASP A 110 1.04 -4.37 -10.81
CA ASP A 110 1.59 -3.25 -11.56
C ASP A 110 1.94 -2.09 -10.64
N LEU A 111 2.85 -1.25 -11.13
CA LEU A 111 3.28 -0.07 -10.38
C LEU A 111 2.17 0.95 -10.28
N PRO A 112 2.08 1.68 -9.16
CA PRO A 112 1.04 2.68 -8.95
C PRO A 112 1.38 3.97 -9.70
N ASN A 113 0.97 4.07 -10.95
CA ASN A 113 1.25 5.25 -11.78
C ASN A 113 0.01 6.10 -12.07
N ALA A 114 -1.13 5.78 -11.43
CA ALA A 114 -2.37 6.53 -11.63
C ALA A 114 -3.34 6.25 -10.48
N VAL A 115 -4.29 7.18 -10.28
CA VAL A 115 -5.41 6.97 -9.37
C VAL A 115 -6.44 6.11 -10.08
N TYR A 116 -6.83 5.01 -9.47
CA TYR A 116 -7.81 4.11 -10.05
C TYR A 116 -9.23 4.57 -9.75
N PRO A 117 -10.10 4.68 -10.76
CA PRO A 117 -11.54 4.77 -10.51
C PRO A 117 -12.01 3.50 -9.79
N SER A 118 -13.03 3.62 -8.94
CA SER A 118 -13.51 2.51 -8.13
C SER A 118 -13.85 1.24 -8.93
N TRP A 119 -14.40 1.42 -10.15
CA TRP A 119 -14.75 0.26 -10.98
C TRP A 119 -13.52 -0.47 -11.56
N LYS A 120 -12.38 0.19 -11.69
CA LYS A 120 -11.13 -0.43 -12.11
C LYS A 120 -10.42 -1.09 -10.93
N LEU A 121 -10.67 -0.57 -9.75
CA LEU A 121 -10.02 -1.06 -8.54
C LEU A 121 -10.39 -2.52 -8.25
N ASP A 122 -11.64 -2.91 -8.47
CA ASP A 122 -12.08 -4.28 -8.28
C ASP A 122 -11.25 -5.25 -9.15
N ASN A 123 -11.03 -4.88 -10.41
CA ASN A 123 -10.21 -5.68 -11.33
C ASN A 123 -8.77 -5.77 -10.87
N TRP A 124 -8.22 -4.65 -10.37
CA TRP A 124 -6.85 -4.63 -9.85
C TRP A 124 -6.71 -5.53 -8.63
N VAL A 125 -7.68 -5.46 -7.69
CA VAL A 125 -7.69 -6.30 -6.49
C VAL A 125 -7.73 -7.78 -6.90
N CYS A 126 -8.58 -8.13 -7.85
CA CYS A 126 -8.64 -9.51 -8.35
C CYS A 126 -7.32 -9.97 -8.96
N SER A 127 -6.60 -9.07 -9.61
CA SER A 127 -5.32 -9.41 -10.25
C SER A 127 -4.20 -9.65 -9.24
N ILE A 128 -4.19 -8.94 -8.11
CA ILE A 128 -3.14 -9.09 -7.09
C ILE A 128 -3.45 -10.15 -6.05
N SER A 129 -4.73 -10.44 -5.82
CA SER A 129 -5.18 -11.34 -4.75
C SER A 129 -4.48 -12.69 -4.73
N PRO A 130 -4.31 -13.40 -5.86
CA PRO A 130 -3.66 -14.71 -5.84
C PRO A 130 -2.21 -14.68 -5.39
N ASN A 131 -1.55 -13.52 -5.45
CA ASN A 131 -0.12 -13.38 -5.15
C ASN A 131 0.16 -12.77 -3.78
N LEU A 132 -0.86 -12.38 -3.07
CA LEU A 132 -0.72 -11.81 -1.72
C LEU A 132 -0.57 -12.87 -0.62
#